data_83dcb2764a6d5e3c29bf1c8c3dc3a11d
#
_entry.id   83dcb2764a6d5e3c29bf1c8c3dc3a11d
#
_cell.length_a   1.000
_cell.length_b   1.000
_cell.length_c   1.000
_cell.angle_alpha   90.00
_cell.angle_beta   90.00
_cell.angle_gamma   90.00
#
_symmetry.space_group_name_H-M   'P 1'
#
loop_
_entity.id
_entity.type
_entity.pdbx_description
1 polymer ?
#
loop_
_entity_poly.entity_id
_entity_poly.type
_entity_poly.pdbx_seq_one_letter_code
_entity_poly.pdbx_strand_id
1 'polypeptide(L)'
;MLKVTNLNVSIGPIPIIRGATLTVNEGEMCGLIGRNGAGKSTLIRALMGALPSSGKAEFENVDLLTLPPHQRVAPGIGYMPEDRRLVPEFTVEENIRLPSWTIKMDGVEPRLEWIYSIMPEVARFARRRALELSGGQQKMVALARALMAGRRILLLDEPFEGLAPALARRLGEVLANLKTEGVSVLIAESNEVHVLDLLARAYFIERGAVSDTKHA
;
A
#
# COMPACT_ATOMS: atom_id res chain seq x y z
N MET A 1 0.37 9.00 -11.84
CA MET A 1 0.77 9.98 -10.80
C MET A 1 -0.36 10.13 -9.78
N LEU A 2 -0.06 10.03 -8.48
CA LEU A 2 -1.00 10.35 -7.38
C LEU A 2 -0.70 11.75 -6.87
N LYS A 3 -1.73 12.60 -6.79
CA LYS A 3 -1.63 13.95 -6.24
C LYS A 3 -2.70 14.17 -5.19
N VAL A 4 -2.26 14.46 -3.97
CA VAL A 4 -3.13 14.78 -2.82
C VAL A 4 -2.95 16.26 -2.52
N THR A 5 -4.06 16.99 -2.38
CA THR A 5 -4.05 18.42 -2.12
C THR A 5 -5.03 18.78 -1.01
N ASN A 6 -4.51 19.36 0.05
CA ASN A 6 -5.30 19.83 1.20
C ASN A 6 -6.28 18.77 1.74
N LEU A 7 -5.83 17.52 1.85
CA LEU A 7 -6.66 16.42 2.35
C LEU A 7 -6.88 16.58 3.86
N ASN A 8 -8.14 16.51 4.26
CA ASN A 8 -8.55 16.59 5.66
C ASN A 8 -9.39 15.37 6.03
N VAL A 9 -9.12 14.81 7.21
CA VAL A 9 -9.83 13.63 7.73
C VAL A 9 -10.13 13.84 9.20
N SER A 10 -11.37 13.60 9.61
CA SER A 10 -11.79 13.61 11.02
C SER A 10 -12.40 12.26 11.40
N ILE A 11 -12.18 11.84 12.63
CA ILE A 11 -12.85 10.69 13.26
C ILE A 11 -13.75 11.24 14.34
N GLY A 12 -15.07 11.25 14.09
CA GLY A 12 -16.00 12.01 14.87
C GLY A 12 -15.62 13.50 14.87
N PRO A 13 -15.54 14.17 16.04
CA PRO A 13 -15.16 15.58 16.13
C PRO A 13 -13.65 15.83 16.07
N ILE A 14 -12.83 14.78 16.04
CA ILE A 14 -11.37 14.90 16.17
C ILE A 14 -10.72 14.95 14.79
N PRO A 15 -10.07 16.07 14.41
CA PRO A 15 -9.31 16.17 13.18
C PRO A 15 -8.00 15.37 13.30
N ILE A 16 -7.84 14.35 12.44
CA ILE A 16 -6.65 13.49 12.41
C ILE A 16 -5.69 13.94 11.32
N ILE A 17 -6.19 14.25 10.12
CA ILE A 17 -5.37 14.78 9.01
C ILE A 17 -5.78 16.22 8.76
N ARG A 18 -4.79 17.09 8.59
CA ARG A 18 -4.96 18.54 8.53
C ARG A 18 -4.24 19.08 7.30
N GLY A 19 -4.96 19.22 6.19
CA GLY A 19 -4.44 19.81 4.96
C GLY A 19 -3.29 19.06 4.31
N ALA A 20 -3.25 17.73 4.41
CA ALA A 20 -2.16 16.95 3.87
C ALA A 20 -2.02 17.16 2.35
N THR A 21 -0.80 17.45 1.92
CA THR A 21 -0.45 17.62 0.52
C THR A 21 0.80 16.81 0.21
N LEU A 22 0.70 15.93 -0.79
CA LEU A 22 1.81 15.10 -1.26
C LEU A 22 1.60 14.68 -2.71
N THR A 23 2.68 14.27 -3.36
CA THR A 23 2.67 13.76 -4.74
C THR A 23 3.54 12.52 -4.83
N VAL A 24 3.05 11.49 -5.53
CA VAL A 24 3.84 10.32 -5.94
C VAL A 24 3.86 10.30 -7.46
N ASN A 25 5.02 10.51 -8.06
CA ASN A 25 5.18 10.49 -9.51
C ASN A 25 5.15 9.04 -10.04
N GLU A 26 5.04 8.89 -11.36
CA GLU A 26 5.09 7.58 -12.00
C GLU A 26 6.45 6.92 -11.76
N GLY A 27 6.45 5.65 -11.35
CA GLY A 27 7.65 4.88 -11.01
C GLY A 27 8.38 5.36 -9.75
N GLU A 28 7.86 6.35 -9.02
CA GLU A 28 8.49 6.89 -7.82
C GLU A 28 8.12 6.06 -6.57
N MET A 29 9.10 5.81 -5.71
CA MET A 29 8.89 5.32 -4.36
C MET A 29 8.98 6.48 -3.37
N CYS A 30 7.86 6.76 -2.70
CA CYS A 30 7.77 7.81 -1.68
C CYS A 30 7.52 7.19 -0.30
N GLY A 31 8.20 7.71 0.70
CA GLY A 31 7.93 7.43 2.11
C GLY A 31 6.94 8.42 2.71
N LEU A 32 6.05 7.93 3.56
CA LEU A 32 5.25 8.74 4.49
C LEU A 32 5.70 8.36 5.90
N ILE A 33 6.68 9.08 6.42
CA ILE A 33 7.39 8.74 7.65
C ILE A 33 6.80 9.51 8.83
N GLY A 34 6.53 8.81 9.94
CA GLY A 34 6.02 9.47 11.14
C GLY A 34 5.75 8.48 12.26
N ARG A 35 5.77 8.96 13.51
CA ARG A 35 5.57 8.13 14.68
C ARG A 35 4.20 7.45 14.68
N ASN A 36 4.04 6.39 15.48
CA ASN A 36 2.73 5.75 15.67
C ASN A 36 1.72 6.80 16.18
N GLY A 37 0.51 6.77 15.59
CA GLY A 37 -0.53 7.77 15.88
C GLY A 37 -0.38 9.10 15.13
N ALA A 38 0.64 9.31 14.30
CA ALA A 38 0.82 10.56 13.55
C ALA A 38 -0.23 10.79 12.45
N GLY A 39 -0.95 9.72 12.01
CA GLY A 39 -2.00 9.80 10.99
C GLY A 39 -1.71 9.05 9.69
N LYS A 40 -0.60 8.31 9.57
CA LYS A 40 -0.19 7.58 8.36
C LYS A 40 -1.29 6.68 7.81
N SER A 41 -1.71 5.69 8.61
CA SER A 41 -2.79 4.75 8.25
C SER A 41 -4.11 5.46 7.97
N THR A 42 -4.40 6.54 8.70
CA THR A 42 -5.60 7.36 8.49
C THR A 42 -5.58 8.00 7.10
N LEU A 43 -4.43 8.56 6.67
CA LEU A 43 -4.28 9.15 5.35
C LEU A 43 -4.48 8.11 4.25
N ILE A 44 -3.80 6.95 4.34
CA ILE A 44 -3.96 5.86 3.35
C ILE A 44 -5.40 5.35 3.32
N ARG A 45 -6.02 5.10 4.49
CA ARG A 45 -7.43 4.67 4.57
C ARG A 45 -8.39 5.68 3.96
N ALA A 46 -8.13 6.97 4.09
CA ALA A 46 -8.93 8.01 3.47
C ALA A 46 -8.79 7.99 1.93
N LEU A 47 -7.57 7.81 1.41
CA LEU A 47 -7.34 7.63 -0.03
C LEU A 47 -8.08 6.41 -0.57
N MET A 48 -8.16 5.32 0.20
CA MET A 48 -8.89 4.11 -0.15
C MET A 48 -10.41 4.19 0.13
N GLY A 49 -10.90 5.31 0.66
CA GLY A 49 -12.33 5.53 0.91
C GLY A 49 -12.89 4.84 2.16
N ALA A 50 -12.03 4.28 3.00
CA ALA A 50 -12.45 3.67 4.26
C ALA A 50 -12.80 4.71 5.33
N LEU A 51 -12.42 5.96 5.12
CA LEU A 51 -12.75 7.10 5.98
C LEU A 51 -13.25 8.28 5.15
N PRO A 52 -14.27 9.02 5.63
CA PRO A 52 -14.70 10.25 4.98
C PRO A 52 -13.58 11.28 5.01
N SER A 53 -13.41 11.98 3.92
CA SER A 53 -12.36 12.98 3.75
C SER A 53 -12.83 14.13 2.87
N SER A 54 -12.17 15.28 2.99
CA SER A 54 -12.36 16.45 2.14
C SER A 54 -11.03 16.93 1.59
N GLY A 55 -11.05 17.76 0.55
CA GLY A 55 -9.88 18.16 -0.21
C GLY A 55 -9.89 17.53 -1.59
N LYS A 56 -8.72 17.15 -2.11
CA LYS A 56 -8.59 16.56 -3.44
C LYS A 56 -7.57 15.42 -3.43
N ALA A 57 -7.90 14.31 -4.10
CA ALA A 57 -6.98 13.19 -4.29
C ALA A 57 -7.13 12.67 -5.73
N GLU A 58 -6.22 13.07 -6.60
CA GLU A 58 -6.24 12.70 -8.02
C GLU A 58 -5.26 11.57 -8.31
N PHE A 59 -5.71 10.54 -8.98
CA PHE A 59 -4.87 9.50 -9.56
C PHE A 59 -5.23 9.30 -11.02
N GLU A 60 -4.25 9.46 -11.94
CA GLU A 60 -4.46 9.30 -13.39
C GLU A 60 -5.66 10.11 -13.92
N ASN A 61 -5.80 11.37 -13.48
CA ASN A 61 -6.90 12.29 -13.80
C ASN A 61 -8.29 11.89 -13.22
N VAL A 62 -8.33 10.91 -12.32
CA VAL A 62 -9.54 10.50 -11.61
C VAL A 62 -9.48 11.05 -10.19
N ASP A 63 -10.49 11.78 -9.75
CA ASP A 63 -10.61 12.18 -8.35
C ASP A 63 -11.12 11.00 -7.51
N LEU A 64 -10.22 10.44 -6.73
CA LEU A 64 -10.53 9.28 -5.89
C LEU A 64 -11.62 9.57 -4.85
N LEU A 65 -11.76 10.83 -4.40
CA LEU A 65 -12.75 11.16 -3.37
C LEU A 65 -14.19 11.08 -3.89
N THR A 66 -14.39 11.16 -5.20
CA THR A 66 -15.70 11.00 -5.83
C THR A 66 -16.11 9.53 -6.02
N LEU A 67 -15.14 8.61 -5.93
CA LEU A 67 -15.37 7.18 -6.13
C LEU A 67 -15.74 6.48 -4.81
N PRO A 68 -16.70 5.53 -4.84
CA PRO A 68 -16.93 4.66 -3.70
C PRO A 68 -15.70 3.75 -3.45
N PRO A 69 -15.50 3.26 -2.21
CA PRO A 69 -14.27 2.53 -1.84
C PRO A 69 -13.90 1.37 -2.78
N HIS A 70 -14.88 0.56 -3.16
CA HIS A 70 -14.66 -0.62 -4.02
C HIS A 70 -14.23 -0.27 -5.46
N GLN A 71 -14.47 0.94 -5.92
CA GLN A 71 -14.04 1.41 -7.25
C GLN A 71 -12.65 2.07 -7.23
N ARG A 72 -12.10 2.43 -6.07
CA ARG A 72 -10.79 3.08 -5.97
C ARG A 72 -9.63 2.18 -6.35
N VAL A 73 -9.82 0.87 -6.38
CA VAL A 73 -8.82 -0.09 -6.87
C VAL A 73 -8.81 -0.24 -8.40
N ALA A 74 -9.91 0.11 -9.07
CA ALA A 74 -10.06 -0.06 -10.52
C ALA A 74 -9.01 0.71 -11.36
N PRO A 75 -8.55 1.91 -10.98
CA PRO A 75 -7.46 2.59 -11.68
C PRO A 75 -6.09 1.91 -11.59
N GLY A 76 -5.96 0.80 -10.90
CA GLY A 76 -4.71 0.08 -10.71
C GLY A 76 -4.01 0.41 -9.38
N ILE A 77 -4.78 0.75 -8.35
CA ILE A 77 -4.28 1.01 -7.00
C ILE A 77 -4.33 -0.27 -6.18
N GLY A 78 -3.20 -0.73 -5.67
CA GLY A 78 -3.10 -1.82 -4.69
C GLY A 78 -2.94 -1.25 -3.29
N TYR A 79 -3.61 -1.88 -2.31
CA TYR A 79 -3.51 -1.48 -0.92
C TYR A 79 -3.15 -2.66 -0.01
N MET A 80 -2.11 -2.48 0.78
CA MET A 80 -1.72 -3.39 1.84
C MET A 80 -1.93 -2.68 3.19
N PRO A 81 -2.95 -3.05 3.98
CA PRO A 81 -3.15 -2.52 5.31
C PRO A 81 -2.18 -3.14 6.32
N GLU A 82 -1.88 -2.40 7.40
CA GLU A 82 -1.04 -2.82 8.52
C GLU A 82 -1.48 -4.17 9.12
N ASP A 83 -2.81 -4.33 9.34
CA ASP A 83 -3.45 -5.52 9.91
C ASP A 83 -3.65 -6.67 8.90
N ARG A 84 -3.06 -6.57 7.72
CA ARG A 84 -3.06 -7.58 6.64
C ARG A 84 -4.43 -7.88 6.05
N ARG A 85 -5.49 -8.03 6.85
CA ARG A 85 -6.89 -8.31 6.47
C ARG A 85 -7.03 -9.46 5.47
N LEU A 86 -6.28 -10.54 5.67
CA LEU A 86 -6.50 -11.76 4.93
C LEU A 86 -7.80 -12.43 5.40
N VAL A 87 -8.47 -13.14 4.50
CA VAL A 87 -9.57 -14.03 4.86
C VAL A 87 -8.96 -15.33 5.37
N PRO A 88 -9.11 -15.66 6.68
CA PRO A 88 -8.35 -16.73 7.31
C PRO A 88 -8.61 -18.13 6.70
N GLU A 89 -9.85 -18.39 6.30
CA GLU A 89 -10.31 -19.66 5.75
C GLU A 89 -9.91 -19.86 4.29
N PHE A 90 -9.63 -18.77 3.57
CA PHE A 90 -9.19 -18.82 2.19
C PHE A 90 -7.74 -19.29 2.09
N THR A 91 -7.45 -19.98 1.01
CA THR A 91 -6.07 -20.27 0.62
C THR A 91 -5.31 -18.98 0.31
N VAL A 92 -3.99 -19.08 0.27
CA VAL A 92 -3.14 -17.97 -0.13
C VAL A 92 -3.51 -17.47 -1.54
N GLU A 93 -3.68 -18.40 -2.49
CA GLU A 93 -4.05 -18.03 -3.86
C GLU A 93 -5.41 -17.34 -3.93
N GLU A 94 -6.42 -17.82 -3.21
CA GLU A 94 -7.74 -17.16 -3.13
C GLU A 94 -7.64 -15.76 -2.53
N ASN A 95 -6.84 -15.58 -1.47
CA ASN A 95 -6.58 -14.25 -0.91
C ASN A 95 -5.92 -13.30 -1.93
N ILE A 96 -4.95 -13.80 -2.72
CA ILE A 96 -4.29 -12.99 -3.75
C ILE A 96 -5.27 -12.63 -4.87
N ARG A 97 -6.13 -13.57 -5.28
CA ARG A 97 -7.14 -13.37 -6.34
C ARG A 97 -8.32 -12.51 -5.92
N LEU A 98 -8.55 -12.31 -4.62
CA LEU A 98 -9.75 -11.63 -4.10
C LEU A 98 -10.07 -10.28 -4.79
N PRO A 99 -9.11 -9.40 -5.12
CA PRO A 99 -9.40 -8.18 -5.87
C PRO A 99 -10.04 -8.45 -7.24
N SER A 100 -9.64 -9.51 -7.95
CA SER A 100 -10.17 -9.85 -9.27
C SER A 100 -11.61 -10.35 -9.26
N TRP A 101 -12.12 -10.74 -8.09
CA TRP A 101 -13.52 -11.14 -7.94
C TRP A 101 -14.47 -9.94 -7.74
N THR A 102 -13.92 -8.81 -7.32
CA THR A 102 -14.71 -7.62 -6.96
C THR A 102 -14.72 -6.56 -8.06
N ILE A 103 -13.71 -6.56 -8.91
CA ILE A 103 -13.59 -5.65 -10.06
C ILE A 103 -13.23 -6.45 -11.32
N LYS A 104 -13.70 -5.96 -12.47
CA LYS A 104 -13.29 -6.55 -13.75
C LYS A 104 -11.80 -6.31 -13.98
N MET A 105 -11.01 -7.37 -14.02
CA MET A 105 -9.56 -7.34 -14.25
C MET A 105 -9.19 -8.25 -15.41
N ASP A 106 -8.45 -7.73 -16.37
CA ASP A 106 -7.88 -8.53 -17.45
C ASP A 106 -6.52 -9.11 -17.03
N GLY A 107 -6.16 -10.28 -17.59
CA GLY A 107 -4.85 -10.90 -17.37
C GLY A 107 -4.58 -11.29 -15.90
N VAL A 108 -5.56 -11.85 -15.21
CA VAL A 108 -5.42 -12.33 -13.81
C VAL A 108 -4.37 -13.43 -13.71
N GLU A 109 -4.42 -14.44 -14.62
CA GLU A 109 -3.47 -15.55 -14.60
C GLU A 109 -2.02 -15.10 -14.86
N PRO A 110 -1.71 -14.36 -15.94
CA PRO A 110 -0.37 -13.82 -16.14
C PRO A 110 0.10 -12.92 -14.97
N ARG A 111 -0.81 -12.19 -14.33
CA ARG A 111 -0.46 -11.37 -13.17
C ARG A 111 -0.12 -12.21 -11.96
N LEU A 112 -0.84 -13.30 -11.72
CA LEU A 112 -0.55 -14.25 -10.65
C LEU A 112 0.81 -14.94 -10.87
N GLU A 113 1.08 -15.40 -12.09
CA GLU A 113 2.36 -15.98 -12.47
C GLU A 113 3.52 -15.01 -12.25
N TRP A 114 3.34 -13.74 -12.63
CA TRP A 114 4.32 -12.69 -12.36
C TRP A 114 4.53 -12.47 -10.86
N ILE A 115 3.46 -12.41 -10.04
CA ILE A 115 3.57 -12.30 -8.59
C ILE A 115 4.38 -13.48 -8.03
N TYR A 116 4.11 -14.68 -8.48
CA TYR A 116 4.83 -15.88 -8.03
C TYR A 116 6.29 -15.90 -8.50
N SER A 117 6.61 -15.30 -9.63
CA SER A 117 7.99 -15.20 -10.12
C SER A 117 8.83 -14.27 -9.23
N ILE A 118 8.26 -13.15 -8.75
CA ILE A 118 8.96 -12.22 -7.85
C ILE A 118 8.87 -12.63 -6.38
N MET A 119 7.90 -13.48 -6.01
CA MET A 119 7.65 -13.96 -4.65
C MET A 119 7.50 -15.50 -4.62
N PRO A 120 8.54 -16.28 -5.00
CA PRO A 120 8.44 -17.76 -5.11
C PRO A 120 8.14 -18.42 -3.77
N GLU A 121 8.50 -17.80 -2.66
CA GLU A 121 8.13 -18.25 -1.32
C GLU A 121 6.60 -18.26 -1.11
N VAL A 122 5.87 -17.29 -1.66
CA VAL A 122 4.40 -17.23 -1.59
C VAL A 122 3.77 -18.33 -2.44
N ALA A 123 4.34 -18.61 -3.61
CA ALA A 123 3.88 -19.69 -4.48
C ALA A 123 3.96 -21.07 -3.78
N ARG A 124 5.00 -21.32 -2.95
CA ARG A 124 5.19 -22.60 -2.25
C ARG A 124 4.06 -22.95 -1.28
N PHE A 125 3.36 -21.95 -0.76
CA PHE A 125 2.23 -22.18 0.14
C PHE A 125 0.89 -21.68 -0.41
N ALA A 126 0.80 -21.56 -1.75
CA ALA A 126 -0.40 -21.07 -2.46
C ALA A 126 -1.69 -21.79 -2.06
N ARG A 127 -1.62 -23.12 -1.78
CA ARG A 127 -2.75 -23.97 -1.39
C ARG A 127 -3.04 -24.00 0.12
N ARG A 128 -2.15 -23.44 0.96
CA ARG A 128 -2.37 -23.37 2.40
C ARG A 128 -3.38 -22.27 2.73
N ARG A 129 -4.14 -22.48 3.80
CA ARG A 129 -5.05 -21.44 4.32
C ARG A 129 -4.26 -20.33 5.00
N ALA A 130 -4.76 -19.10 4.92
CA ALA A 130 -4.09 -17.94 5.52
C ALA A 130 -3.91 -18.07 7.04
N LEU A 131 -4.84 -18.73 7.74
CA LEU A 131 -4.76 -18.98 9.18
C LEU A 131 -3.59 -19.90 9.59
N GLU A 132 -3.05 -20.71 8.66
CA GLU A 132 -1.94 -21.62 8.90
C GLU A 132 -0.57 -20.96 8.77
N LEU A 133 -0.54 -19.70 8.39
CA LEU A 133 0.69 -18.95 8.10
C LEU A 133 1.16 -18.18 9.34
N SER A 134 2.49 -18.05 9.47
CA SER A 134 3.08 -17.11 10.42
C SER A 134 2.72 -15.66 10.06
N GLY A 135 2.79 -14.75 11.04
CA GLY A 135 2.49 -13.34 10.81
C GLY A 135 3.31 -12.70 9.67
N GLY A 136 4.59 -13.05 9.56
CA GLY A 136 5.43 -12.57 8.46
C GLY A 136 5.03 -13.15 7.11
N GLN A 137 4.68 -14.43 7.04
CA GLN A 137 4.14 -15.05 5.82
C GLN A 137 2.82 -14.39 5.40
N GLN A 138 1.94 -14.10 6.37
CA GLN A 138 0.69 -13.37 6.10
C GLN A 138 0.96 -11.96 5.55
N LYS A 139 2.00 -11.23 6.02
CA LYS A 139 2.39 -9.94 5.45
C LYS A 139 2.82 -10.08 3.99
N MET A 140 3.61 -11.12 3.65
CA MET A 140 3.99 -11.38 2.26
C MET A 140 2.77 -11.68 1.37
N VAL A 141 1.79 -12.44 1.87
CA VAL A 141 0.53 -12.68 1.15
C VAL A 141 -0.30 -11.41 0.97
N ALA A 142 -0.34 -10.53 1.99
CA ALA A 142 -1.04 -9.26 1.90
C ALA A 142 -0.40 -8.34 0.84
N LEU A 143 0.94 -8.32 0.73
CA LEU A 143 1.63 -7.65 -0.36
C LEU A 143 1.30 -8.27 -1.72
N ALA A 144 1.34 -9.59 -1.84
CA ALA A 144 0.99 -10.29 -3.08
C ALA A 144 -0.44 -9.98 -3.53
N ARG A 145 -1.39 -9.91 -2.59
CA ARG A 145 -2.77 -9.46 -2.86
C ARG A 145 -2.83 -7.99 -3.30
N ALA A 146 -2.06 -7.12 -2.68
CA ALA A 146 -1.98 -5.72 -3.10
C ALA A 146 -1.41 -5.60 -4.52
N LEU A 147 -0.40 -6.42 -4.87
CA LEU A 147 0.18 -6.50 -6.21
C LEU A 147 -0.81 -6.98 -7.27
N MET A 148 -1.79 -7.81 -6.93
CA MET A 148 -2.82 -8.24 -7.88
C MET A 148 -3.59 -7.04 -8.43
N ALA A 149 -4.02 -6.11 -7.57
CA ALA A 149 -4.74 -4.89 -7.94
C ALA A 149 -3.80 -3.75 -8.37
N GLY A 150 -2.66 -3.60 -7.70
CA GLY A 150 -1.72 -2.49 -7.82
C GLY A 150 -0.80 -2.59 -9.02
N ARG A 151 -1.35 -2.39 -10.21
CA ARG A 151 -0.57 -2.41 -11.45
C ARG A 151 0.17 -1.09 -11.72
N ARG A 152 -0.28 0.00 -11.09
CA ARG A 152 0.23 1.35 -11.31
C ARG A 152 0.83 1.95 -10.04
N ILE A 153 0.16 1.76 -8.91
CA ILE A 153 0.62 2.27 -7.61
C ILE A 153 0.26 1.30 -6.48
N LEU A 154 1.14 1.20 -5.50
CA LEU A 154 0.90 0.53 -4.23
C LEU A 154 0.85 1.53 -3.10
N LEU A 155 -0.12 1.37 -2.21
CA LEU A 155 -0.21 2.06 -0.93
C LEU A 155 0.05 1.03 0.16
N LEU A 156 1.21 1.11 0.82
CA LEU A 156 1.67 0.13 1.81
C LEU A 156 1.69 0.77 3.20
N ASP A 157 0.97 0.16 4.14
CA ASP A 157 0.82 0.65 5.51
C ASP A 157 1.61 -0.25 6.45
N GLU A 158 2.73 0.25 6.99
CA GLU A 158 3.67 -0.42 7.90
C GLU A 158 4.11 -1.82 7.40
N PRO A 159 4.58 -1.95 6.14
CA PRO A 159 4.88 -3.26 5.58
C PRO A 159 6.02 -3.98 6.30
N PHE A 160 6.98 -3.27 6.90
CA PHE A 160 8.13 -3.85 7.60
C PHE A 160 7.90 -4.14 9.08
N GLU A 161 6.82 -3.59 9.67
CA GLU A 161 6.55 -3.75 11.09
C GLU A 161 6.39 -5.22 11.49
N GLY A 162 7.09 -5.64 12.57
CA GLY A 162 7.02 -6.99 13.14
C GLY A 162 7.60 -8.10 12.25
N LEU A 163 8.36 -7.77 11.20
CA LEU A 163 9.06 -8.76 10.39
C LEU A 163 10.41 -9.16 11.03
N ALA A 164 10.71 -10.45 10.96
CA ALA A 164 12.06 -10.92 11.23
C ALA A 164 13.05 -10.36 10.19
N PRO A 165 14.32 -10.11 10.54
CA PRO A 165 15.30 -9.45 9.66
C PRO A 165 15.45 -10.09 8.27
N ALA A 166 15.35 -11.41 8.17
CA ALA A 166 15.43 -12.10 6.89
C ALA A 166 14.23 -11.79 5.97
N LEU A 167 13.03 -11.71 6.55
CA LEU A 167 11.80 -11.36 5.82
C LEU A 167 11.78 -9.87 5.47
N ALA A 168 12.28 -9.00 6.34
CA ALA A 168 12.41 -7.57 6.05
C ALA A 168 13.35 -7.33 4.85
N ARG A 169 14.53 -7.99 4.82
CA ARG A 169 15.42 -7.95 3.65
C ARG A 169 14.72 -8.44 2.38
N ARG A 170 14.02 -9.57 2.47
CA ARG A 170 13.30 -10.16 1.34
C ARG A 170 12.21 -9.21 0.81
N LEU A 171 11.46 -8.56 1.70
CA LEU A 171 10.48 -7.53 1.33
C LEU A 171 11.15 -6.36 0.61
N GLY A 172 12.29 -5.88 1.13
CA GLY A 172 13.09 -4.83 0.48
C GLY A 172 13.50 -5.19 -0.95
N GLU A 173 13.95 -6.44 -1.19
CA GLU A 173 14.29 -6.95 -2.53
C GLU A 173 13.06 -6.94 -3.46
N VAL A 174 11.90 -7.37 -2.98
CA VAL A 174 10.65 -7.32 -3.76
C VAL A 174 10.32 -5.89 -4.14
N LEU A 175 10.38 -4.96 -3.19
CA LEU A 175 10.11 -3.53 -3.46
C LEU A 175 11.12 -2.94 -4.44
N ALA A 176 12.42 -3.28 -4.32
CA ALA A 176 13.45 -2.85 -5.27
C ALA A 176 13.15 -3.33 -6.70
N ASN A 177 12.70 -4.57 -6.86
CA ASN A 177 12.27 -5.11 -8.15
C ASN A 177 11.08 -4.33 -8.72
N LEU A 178 10.09 -3.95 -7.88
CA LEU A 178 8.95 -3.16 -8.33
C LEU A 178 9.35 -1.78 -8.87
N LYS A 179 10.40 -1.19 -8.31
CA LYS A 179 10.97 0.07 -8.82
C LYS A 179 11.48 -0.08 -10.25
N THR A 180 12.13 -1.20 -10.57
CA THR A 180 12.62 -1.46 -11.94
C THR A 180 11.49 -1.74 -12.92
N GLU A 181 10.35 -2.23 -12.44
CA GLU A 181 9.13 -2.47 -13.22
C GLU A 181 8.28 -1.19 -13.41
N GLY A 182 8.72 -0.05 -12.88
CA GLY A 182 8.01 1.22 -13.00
C GLY A 182 6.73 1.35 -12.16
N VAL A 183 6.54 0.49 -11.17
CA VAL A 183 5.41 0.56 -10.24
C VAL A 183 5.69 1.66 -9.20
N SER A 184 4.77 2.62 -9.08
CA SER A 184 4.86 3.66 -8.05
C SER A 184 4.50 3.09 -6.68
N VAL A 185 5.11 3.59 -5.61
CA VAL A 185 4.81 3.12 -4.25
C VAL A 185 4.76 4.29 -3.27
N LEU A 186 3.73 4.34 -2.44
CA LEU A 186 3.68 5.14 -1.22
C LEU A 186 3.78 4.19 -0.03
N ILE A 187 4.86 4.30 0.74
CA ILE A 187 5.14 3.45 1.90
C ILE A 187 4.99 4.30 3.17
N ALA A 188 4.00 3.97 3.99
CA ALA A 188 3.88 4.55 5.32
C ALA A 188 4.69 3.72 6.32
N GLU A 189 5.60 4.35 7.04
CA GLU A 189 6.46 3.69 8.05
C GLU A 189 6.69 4.57 9.27
N SER A 190 6.82 3.91 10.41
CA SER A 190 7.19 4.57 11.67
C SER A 190 8.71 4.73 11.81
N ASN A 191 9.49 3.90 11.14
CA ASN A 191 10.94 3.93 11.10
C ASN A 191 11.44 3.83 9.65
N GLU A 192 12.28 4.76 9.24
CA GLU A 192 12.80 4.86 7.88
C GLU A 192 13.94 3.88 7.55
N VAL A 193 14.53 3.22 8.57
CA VAL A 193 15.76 2.39 8.43
C VAL A 193 15.65 1.33 7.32
N HIS A 194 14.47 0.75 7.13
CA HIS A 194 14.28 -0.31 6.12
C HIS A 194 13.93 0.21 4.73
N VAL A 195 13.60 1.49 4.60
CA VAL A 195 13.07 2.05 3.36
C VAL A 195 13.93 3.15 2.75
N LEU A 196 14.85 3.75 3.51
CA LEU A 196 15.66 4.91 3.06
C LEU A 196 16.30 4.69 1.68
N ASP A 197 16.99 3.56 1.49
CA ASP A 197 17.68 3.25 0.24
C ASP A 197 16.74 3.01 -0.95
N LEU A 198 15.45 2.77 -0.68
CA LEU A 198 14.43 2.55 -1.71
C LEU A 198 13.76 3.85 -2.14
N LEU A 199 13.69 4.83 -1.23
CA LEU A 199 12.90 6.05 -1.43
C LEU A 199 13.61 7.03 -2.38
N ALA A 200 12.84 7.60 -3.30
CA ALA A 200 13.24 8.78 -4.07
C ALA A 200 12.89 10.07 -3.32
N ARG A 201 11.90 10.01 -2.42
CA ARG A 201 11.42 11.14 -1.62
C ARG A 201 10.79 10.65 -0.32
N ALA A 202 10.90 11.45 0.74
CA ALA A 202 10.18 11.22 1.99
C ALA A 202 9.31 12.43 2.36
N TYR A 203 8.09 12.15 2.77
CA TYR A 203 7.19 13.07 3.45
C TYR A 203 7.18 12.74 4.93
N PHE A 204 7.22 13.74 5.78
CA PHE A 204 7.09 13.55 7.22
C PHE A 204 5.68 13.94 7.66
N ILE A 205 5.07 13.08 8.46
CA ILE A 205 3.76 13.36 9.05
C ILE A 205 3.88 13.46 10.57
N GLU A 206 3.46 14.58 11.11
CA GLU A 206 3.37 14.80 12.55
C GLU A 206 2.03 15.44 12.89
N ARG A 207 1.31 14.82 13.86
CA ARG A 207 0.00 15.29 14.32
C ARG A 207 -0.96 15.63 13.17
N GLY A 208 -0.93 14.83 12.12
CA GLY A 208 -1.78 14.95 10.94
C GLY A 208 -1.38 15.99 9.90
N ALA A 209 -0.32 16.74 10.14
CA ALA A 209 0.26 17.64 9.16
C ALA A 209 1.39 16.94 8.39
N VAL A 210 1.41 17.09 7.07
CA VAL A 210 2.44 16.53 6.18
C VAL A 210 3.39 17.65 5.77
N SER A 211 4.68 17.39 5.88
CA SER A 211 5.76 18.27 5.38
C SER A 211 6.64 17.51 4.39
N ASP A 212 7.09 18.20 3.35
CA ASP A 212 8.06 17.69 2.37
C ASP A 212 9.48 18.05 2.87
N THR A 213 10.33 17.04 3.01
CA THR A 213 11.78 17.29 3.11
C THR A 213 12.39 16.97 1.76
N LYS A 214 12.78 17.99 1.03
CA LYS A 214 13.71 17.79 -0.07
C LYS A 214 14.95 17.13 0.52
N HIS A 215 15.29 15.91 0.07
CA HIS A 215 16.62 15.38 0.32
C HIS A 215 17.61 16.39 -0.27
N ALA A 216 18.46 16.94 0.61
CA ALA A 216 19.59 17.76 0.22
C ALA A 216 20.69 16.88 -0.40
#